data_978d9787936b4aca97c1bfcff87f2a29
#
_entry.id   978d9787936b4aca97c1bfcff87f2a29
#
_cell.length_a   1.000
_cell.length_b   1.000
_cell.length_c   1.000
_cell.angle_alpha   90.00
_cell.angle_beta   90.00
_cell.angle_gamma   90.00
#
_symmetry.space_group_name_H-M   'P 1'
#
loop_
_entity.id
_entity.type
_entity.pdbx_description
1 polymer ?
#
loop_
_entity_poly.entity_id
_entity_poly.type
_entity_poly.pdbx_seq_one_letter_code
_entity_poly.pdbx_strand_id
1 'polypeptide(L)'
;LNKFMVKNLGHKNYIVQGGDWGATIAAWIGLDSAKNCKGIHINCLPIRHPKGPKNNKEKKWEKKFNFDQIMQEGYRTQQATKPQSLSYAMIDSPVGTAAWILEKFHGWSHLNKGKIEKTFSNDELISNIMIYIITNSFNTAAWIYFGRRKEGGRSFPKNFKKIKVPTAIAEFPKEMLEWPPKSYVNRIFNIKRWKKFPKGGHFAALEVPNLLINDIKNFFNKDIKIFK
;
A
#
# COMPACT_ATOMS: atom_id res chain seq x y z
N LEU A 1 2.93 -16.08 4.84
CA LEU A 1 1.71 -16.08 4.01
C LEU A 1 1.73 -17.22 2.98
N ASN A 2 2.80 -17.43 2.19
CA ASN A 2 2.85 -18.53 1.22
C ASN A 2 2.63 -19.89 1.87
N LYS A 3 3.29 -20.18 3.01
CA LYS A 3 3.07 -21.42 3.78
C LYS A 3 1.61 -21.59 4.20
N PHE A 4 0.97 -20.52 4.64
CA PHE A 4 -0.46 -20.53 4.99
C PHE A 4 -1.34 -20.88 3.79
N MET A 5 -1.15 -20.21 2.63
CA MET A 5 -1.90 -20.49 1.42
C MET A 5 -1.72 -21.96 0.96
N VAL A 6 -0.47 -22.43 0.89
CA VAL A 6 -0.15 -23.71 0.27
C VAL A 6 -0.37 -24.88 1.23
N LYS A 7 0.08 -24.78 2.49
CA LYS A 7 0.05 -25.90 3.45
C LYS A 7 -1.25 -25.97 4.26
N ASN A 8 -1.76 -24.81 4.70
CA ASN A 8 -2.95 -24.79 5.57
C ASN A 8 -4.25 -24.72 4.76
N LEU A 9 -4.30 -23.95 3.68
CA LEU A 9 -5.49 -23.79 2.84
C LEU A 9 -5.48 -24.68 1.58
N GLY A 10 -4.39 -25.37 1.25
CA GLY A 10 -4.29 -26.25 0.09
C GLY A 10 -4.16 -25.54 -1.27
N HIS A 11 -4.11 -24.20 -1.31
CA HIS A 11 -4.04 -23.42 -2.54
C HIS A 11 -2.61 -23.39 -3.09
N LYS A 12 -2.27 -24.33 -3.98
CA LYS A 12 -0.95 -24.40 -4.64
C LYS A 12 -0.67 -23.20 -5.56
N ASN A 13 -1.71 -22.58 -6.11
CA ASN A 13 -1.64 -21.39 -6.96
C ASN A 13 -2.59 -20.33 -6.41
N TYR A 14 -2.13 -19.08 -6.35
CA TYR A 14 -2.92 -17.94 -5.88
C TYR A 14 -2.49 -16.65 -6.54
N ILE A 15 -3.31 -15.64 -6.42
CA ILE A 15 -3.04 -14.25 -6.81
C ILE A 15 -2.98 -13.37 -5.57
N VAL A 16 -2.33 -12.22 -5.70
CA VAL A 16 -2.19 -11.26 -4.58
C VAL A 16 -2.63 -9.88 -5.04
N GLN A 17 -3.46 -9.25 -4.23
CA GLN A 17 -3.79 -7.84 -4.36
C GLN A 17 -3.35 -7.10 -3.09
N GLY A 18 -2.86 -5.86 -3.23
CA GLY A 18 -2.49 -5.05 -2.08
C GLY A 18 -2.35 -3.58 -2.39
N GLY A 19 -2.77 -2.77 -1.42
CA GLY A 19 -2.44 -1.35 -1.27
C GLY A 19 -1.60 -1.15 -0.03
N ASP A 20 -0.93 -0.03 0.14
CA ASP A 20 -0.08 0.32 1.27
C ASP A 20 0.85 -0.82 1.73
N TRP A 21 0.75 -1.25 2.99
CA TRP A 21 1.46 -2.42 3.51
C TRP A 21 1.18 -3.68 2.70
N GLY A 22 -0.06 -3.84 2.22
CA GLY A 22 -0.45 -4.95 1.34
C GLY A 22 0.32 -4.95 0.03
N ALA A 23 0.65 -3.79 -0.55
CA ALA A 23 1.48 -3.70 -1.75
C ALA A 23 2.94 -4.12 -1.48
N THR A 24 3.48 -3.75 -0.31
CA THR A 24 4.80 -4.23 0.14
C THR A 24 4.79 -5.75 0.30
N ILE A 25 3.79 -6.30 0.98
CA ILE A 25 3.63 -7.75 1.20
C ILE A 25 3.48 -8.47 -0.15
N ALA A 26 2.65 -7.95 -1.06
CA ALA A 26 2.47 -8.52 -2.39
C ALA A 26 3.78 -8.57 -3.19
N ALA A 27 4.60 -7.52 -3.09
CA ALA A 27 5.91 -7.48 -3.73
C ALA A 27 6.86 -8.54 -3.18
N TRP A 28 6.93 -8.72 -1.85
CA TRP A 28 7.73 -9.78 -1.23
C TRP A 28 7.22 -11.19 -1.56
N ILE A 29 5.91 -11.40 -1.59
CA ILE A 29 5.33 -12.69 -2.03
C ILE A 29 5.73 -12.99 -3.47
N GLY A 30 5.66 -11.99 -4.36
CA GLY A 30 6.08 -12.15 -5.74
C GLY A 30 7.57 -12.42 -5.93
N LEU A 31 8.41 -11.91 -5.02
CA LEU A 31 9.86 -12.16 -5.02
C LEU A 31 10.19 -13.57 -4.52
N ASP A 32 9.62 -13.95 -3.37
CA ASP A 32 10.04 -15.15 -2.63
C ASP A 32 9.21 -16.39 -3.02
N SER A 33 8.03 -16.21 -3.56
CA SER A 33 7.05 -17.28 -3.78
C SER A 33 6.49 -17.32 -5.21
N ALA A 34 7.28 -16.93 -6.20
CA ALA A 34 6.89 -16.88 -7.61
C ALA A 34 6.39 -18.23 -8.17
N LYS A 35 6.79 -19.36 -7.55
CA LYS A 35 6.28 -20.69 -7.91
C LYS A 35 4.77 -20.80 -7.69
N ASN A 36 4.25 -20.21 -6.63
CA ASN A 36 2.85 -20.30 -6.22
C ASN A 36 2.06 -19.03 -6.55
N CYS A 37 2.67 -17.83 -6.43
CA CYS A 37 2.06 -16.56 -6.78
C CYS A 37 2.03 -16.38 -8.30
N LYS A 38 0.85 -16.38 -8.90
CA LYS A 38 0.66 -16.31 -10.35
C LYS A 38 0.40 -14.91 -10.90
N GLY A 39 0.10 -13.98 -10.04
CA GLY A 39 -0.14 -12.59 -10.43
C GLY A 39 -0.21 -11.65 -9.24
N ILE A 40 0.19 -10.41 -9.45
CA ILE A 40 0.19 -9.34 -8.46
C ILE A 40 -0.62 -8.17 -9.01
N HIS A 41 -1.50 -7.63 -8.19
CA HIS A 41 -2.19 -6.37 -8.47
C HIS A 41 -1.93 -5.39 -7.33
N ILE A 42 -1.41 -4.20 -7.63
CA ILE A 42 -1.11 -3.18 -6.62
C ILE A 42 -1.68 -1.82 -7.01
N ASN A 43 -2.13 -1.06 -6.00
CA ASN A 43 -2.66 0.29 -6.18
C ASN A 43 -1.81 1.38 -5.51
N CYS A 44 -0.67 1.04 -4.95
CA CYS A 44 0.39 2.00 -4.56
C CYS A 44 1.76 1.33 -4.55
N LEU A 45 2.83 2.13 -4.41
CA LEU A 45 4.21 1.61 -4.38
C LEU A 45 4.99 2.16 -3.19
N PRO A 46 4.86 1.56 -1.98
CA PRO A 46 5.62 1.98 -0.81
C PRO A 46 7.07 1.48 -0.78
N ILE A 47 7.43 0.47 -1.60
CA ILE A 47 8.76 -0.13 -1.63
C ILE A 47 9.64 0.46 -2.74
N ARG A 48 10.95 0.53 -2.52
CA ARG A 48 11.93 1.17 -3.40
C ARG A 48 12.96 0.19 -3.95
N HIS A 49 13.44 0.50 -5.15
CA HIS A 49 14.55 -0.23 -5.76
C HIS A 49 15.86 0.11 -5.04
N PRO A 50 16.71 -0.88 -4.64
CA PRO A 50 17.88 -0.65 -3.78
C PRO A 50 18.97 0.23 -4.43
N LYS A 51 19.00 0.30 -5.77
CA LYS A 51 19.93 1.16 -6.52
C LYS A 51 19.37 2.57 -6.81
N GLY A 52 18.24 2.96 -6.20
CA GLY A 52 17.64 4.28 -6.42
C GLY A 52 17.32 4.62 -7.87
N PRO A 53 17.17 5.90 -8.21
CA PRO A 53 16.91 6.38 -9.57
C PRO A 53 18.12 6.26 -10.47
N LYS A 54 17.89 5.95 -11.76
CA LYS A 54 18.94 5.75 -12.77
C LYS A 54 19.14 6.93 -13.72
N ASN A 55 18.06 7.63 -14.07
CA ASN A 55 18.05 8.69 -15.08
C ASN A 55 17.46 9.99 -14.54
N ASN A 56 17.57 11.07 -15.30
CA ASN A 56 17.14 12.40 -14.87
C ASN A 56 15.64 12.46 -14.55
N LYS A 57 14.78 11.73 -15.28
CA LYS A 57 13.34 11.69 -15.02
C LYS A 57 13.04 11.04 -13.66
N GLU A 58 13.73 9.95 -13.36
CA GLU A 58 13.60 9.25 -12.08
C GLU A 58 14.16 10.07 -10.91
N LYS A 59 15.30 10.76 -11.11
CA LYS A 59 15.88 11.68 -10.11
C LYS A 59 14.96 12.87 -9.82
N LYS A 60 14.36 13.46 -10.88
CA LYS A 60 13.39 14.56 -10.71
C LYS A 60 12.16 14.12 -9.94
N TRP A 61 11.61 12.95 -10.27
CA TRP A 61 10.51 12.36 -9.52
C TRP A 61 10.89 12.12 -8.05
N GLU A 62 12.04 11.51 -7.77
CA GLU A 62 12.46 11.21 -6.39
C GLU A 62 12.64 12.50 -5.56
N LYS A 63 13.25 13.55 -6.15
CA LYS A 63 13.40 14.84 -5.49
C LYS A 63 12.04 15.46 -5.15
N LYS A 64 11.10 15.47 -6.12
CA LYS A 64 9.73 15.95 -5.90
C LYS A 64 9.01 15.12 -4.85
N PHE A 65 9.05 13.80 -4.98
CA PHE A 65 8.44 12.87 -4.04
C PHE A 65 8.93 13.11 -2.60
N ASN A 66 10.25 13.23 -2.40
CA ASN A 66 10.81 13.46 -1.06
C ASN A 66 10.36 14.80 -0.48
N PHE A 67 10.26 15.84 -1.31
CA PHE A 67 9.75 17.15 -0.89
C PHE A 67 8.27 17.09 -0.48
N ASP A 68 7.42 16.51 -1.34
CA ASP A 68 5.98 16.39 -1.09
C ASP A 68 5.67 15.53 0.15
N GLN A 69 6.52 14.54 0.43
CA GLN A 69 6.34 13.64 1.57
C GLN A 69 6.71 14.26 2.92
N ILE A 70 7.42 15.37 2.97
CA ILE A 70 7.82 16.02 4.24
C ILE A 70 6.59 16.26 5.13
N MET A 71 5.51 16.78 4.56
CA MET A 71 4.27 17.06 5.30
C MET A 71 3.42 15.81 5.57
N GLN A 72 3.61 14.74 4.80
CA GLN A 72 2.80 13.53 4.91
C GLN A 72 3.43 12.43 5.77
N GLU A 73 4.74 12.47 6.01
CA GLU A 73 5.47 11.36 6.66
C GLU A 73 5.70 11.53 8.18
N GLY A 74 5.19 12.58 8.79
CA GLY A 74 5.32 12.80 10.24
C GLY A 74 4.87 11.58 11.05
N TYR A 75 3.69 11.04 10.74
CA TYR A 75 3.15 9.85 11.38
C TYR A 75 4.08 8.64 11.25
N ARG A 76 4.63 8.41 10.06
CA ARG A 76 5.52 7.29 9.78
C ARG A 76 6.84 7.42 10.53
N THR A 77 7.40 8.61 10.55
CA THR A 77 8.65 8.90 11.25
C THR A 77 8.49 8.67 12.75
N GLN A 78 7.40 9.18 13.33
CA GLN A 78 7.07 8.97 14.75
C GLN A 78 6.93 7.47 15.08
N GLN A 79 6.12 6.74 14.33
CA GLN A 79 5.90 5.32 14.51
C GLN A 79 7.17 4.48 14.23
N ALA A 80 8.02 4.90 13.30
CA ALA A 80 9.25 4.20 12.96
C ALA A 80 10.42 4.47 13.93
N THR A 81 10.31 5.46 14.81
CA THR A 81 11.40 5.86 15.74
C THR A 81 11.03 5.70 17.19
N LYS A 82 9.88 6.19 17.62
CA LYS A 82 9.40 6.22 19.01
C LYS A 82 7.93 5.78 19.09
N PRO A 83 7.59 4.54 18.63
CA PRO A 83 6.21 4.08 18.60
C PRO A 83 5.58 4.03 20.00
N GLN A 84 6.35 3.64 21.02
CA GLN A 84 5.85 3.45 22.38
C GLN A 84 5.34 4.76 22.99
N SER A 85 6.06 5.87 22.81
CA SER A 85 5.66 7.18 23.35
C SER A 85 4.32 7.64 22.79
N LEU A 86 4.11 7.47 21.49
CA LEU A 86 2.84 7.76 20.82
C LEU A 86 1.73 6.83 21.30
N SER A 87 2.04 5.55 21.50
CA SER A 87 1.07 4.52 21.85
C SER A 87 0.39 4.79 23.19
N TYR A 88 1.11 5.29 24.19
CA TYR A 88 0.50 5.65 25.48
C TYR A 88 -0.59 6.72 25.31
N ALA A 89 -0.29 7.79 24.56
CA ALA A 89 -1.26 8.86 24.32
C ALA A 89 -2.48 8.36 23.52
N MET A 90 -2.27 7.50 22.53
CA MET A 90 -3.34 7.01 21.65
C MET A 90 -4.24 5.97 22.32
N ILE A 91 -3.69 5.12 23.19
CA ILE A 91 -4.50 4.13 23.94
C ILE A 91 -5.36 4.84 25.00
N ASP A 92 -4.83 5.89 25.61
CA ASP A 92 -5.54 6.66 26.66
C ASP A 92 -6.60 7.61 26.08
N SER A 93 -6.43 8.06 24.82
CA SER A 93 -7.33 9.04 24.19
C SER A 93 -8.05 8.48 22.96
N PRO A 94 -9.33 8.08 23.08
CA PRO A 94 -10.16 7.72 21.92
C PRO A 94 -10.25 8.83 20.86
N VAL A 95 -10.34 10.09 21.30
CA VAL A 95 -10.36 11.27 20.42
C VAL A 95 -9.01 11.44 19.71
N GLY A 96 -7.89 11.22 20.41
CA GLY A 96 -6.57 11.26 19.81
C GLY A 96 -6.39 10.20 18.72
N THR A 97 -6.84 8.97 19.00
CA THR A 97 -6.83 7.87 18.01
C THR A 97 -7.75 8.19 16.82
N ALA A 98 -8.93 8.74 17.06
CA ALA A 98 -9.84 9.16 16.01
C ALA A 98 -9.21 10.24 15.11
N ALA A 99 -8.67 11.29 15.70
CA ALA A 99 -8.00 12.37 14.95
C ALA A 99 -6.83 11.84 14.11
N TRP A 100 -5.99 10.96 14.66
CA TRP A 100 -4.87 10.36 13.98
C TRP A 100 -5.28 9.56 12.74
N ILE A 101 -6.38 8.81 12.81
CA ILE A 101 -6.89 7.99 11.71
C ILE A 101 -7.64 8.86 10.69
N LEU A 102 -8.55 9.73 11.14
CA LEU A 102 -9.39 10.55 10.26
C LEU A 102 -8.58 11.54 9.43
N GLU A 103 -7.48 12.08 9.98
CA GLU A 103 -6.54 12.92 9.21
C GLU A 103 -6.05 12.19 7.95
N LYS A 104 -5.80 10.86 8.01
CA LYS A 104 -5.34 10.07 6.87
C LYS A 104 -6.48 9.82 5.88
N PHE A 105 -7.67 9.51 6.36
CA PHE A 105 -8.85 9.42 5.50
C PHE A 105 -9.10 10.75 4.77
N HIS A 106 -8.98 11.88 5.45
CA HIS A 106 -9.14 13.18 4.84
C HIS A 106 -8.01 13.51 3.83
N GLY A 107 -6.77 13.32 4.23
CA GLY A 107 -5.60 13.76 3.43
C GLY A 107 -5.26 12.88 2.24
N TRP A 108 -5.62 11.59 2.27
CA TRP A 108 -5.18 10.60 1.27
C TRP A 108 -6.30 10.09 0.36
N SER A 109 -7.50 10.62 0.48
CA SER A 109 -8.66 10.22 -0.31
C SER A 109 -9.02 11.22 -1.41
N HIS A 110 -9.71 10.72 -2.41
CA HIS A 110 -10.37 11.55 -3.41
C HIS A 110 -11.74 11.98 -2.91
N LEU A 111 -11.76 13.01 -2.07
CA LEU A 111 -12.96 13.47 -1.40
C LEU A 111 -13.98 14.10 -2.37
N ASN A 112 -15.23 13.70 -2.25
CA ASN A 112 -16.32 14.31 -2.98
C ASN A 112 -16.59 15.74 -2.45
N LYS A 113 -16.37 16.74 -3.31
CA LYS A 113 -16.46 18.18 -2.97
C LYS A 113 -15.59 18.56 -1.75
N GLY A 114 -14.45 17.86 -1.53
CA GLY A 114 -13.54 18.11 -0.42
C GLY A 114 -14.07 17.70 0.96
N LYS A 115 -15.17 16.95 1.04
CA LYS A 115 -15.84 16.57 2.29
C LYS A 115 -15.73 15.08 2.54
N ILE A 116 -15.21 14.72 3.73
CA ILE A 116 -15.00 13.33 4.12
C ILE A 116 -16.34 12.59 4.27
N GLU A 117 -17.33 13.23 4.86
CA GLU A 117 -18.68 12.69 5.09
C GLU A 117 -19.51 12.47 3.81
N LYS A 118 -19.04 12.98 2.67
CA LYS A 118 -19.61 12.72 1.34
C LYS A 118 -18.93 11.58 0.60
N THR A 119 -17.83 11.09 1.13
CA THR A 119 -17.03 10.01 0.53
C THR A 119 -17.15 8.73 1.34
N PHE A 120 -17.18 8.85 2.65
CA PHE A 120 -17.31 7.75 3.60
C PHE A 120 -18.51 7.99 4.51
N SER A 121 -19.24 6.95 4.88
CA SER A 121 -20.26 7.03 5.91
C SER A 121 -19.63 7.19 7.30
N ASN A 122 -20.38 7.76 8.24
CA ASN A 122 -19.94 7.84 9.63
C ASN A 122 -19.66 6.45 10.22
N ASP A 123 -20.47 5.45 9.88
CA ASP A 123 -20.30 4.07 10.36
C ASP A 123 -18.99 3.44 9.84
N GLU A 124 -18.61 3.67 8.60
CA GLU A 124 -17.31 3.22 8.07
C GLU A 124 -16.14 3.85 8.81
N LEU A 125 -16.18 5.16 9.03
CA LEU A 125 -15.12 5.89 9.73
C LEU A 125 -15.03 5.47 11.20
N ILE A 126 -16.17 5.43 11.90
CA ILE A 126 -16.22 5.03 13.31
C ILE A 126 -15.80 3.58 13.48
N SER A 127 -16.26 2.67 12.62
CA SER A 127 -15.88 1.26 12.68
C SER A 127 -14.36 1.08 12.53
N ASN A 128 -13.72 1.81 11.63
CA ASN A 128 -12.26 1.80 11.50
C ASN A 128 -11.55 2.23 12.79
N ILE A 129 -12.01 3.32 13.41
CA ILE A 129 -11.45 3.83 14.67
C ILE A 129 -11.67 2.83 15.80
N MET A 130 -12.88 2.30 15.93
CA MET A 130 -13.29 1.39 17.00
C MET A 130 -12.50 0.07 16.98
N ILE A 131 -12.06 -0.40 15.81
CA ILE A 131 -11.17 -1.58 15.74
C ILE A 131 -9.92 -1.34 16.59
N TYR A 132 -9.25 -0.21 16.47
CA TYR A 132 -8.05 0.10 17.25
C TYR A 132 -8.33 0.26 18.73
N ILE A 133 -9.46 0.91 19.08
CA ILE A 133 -9.84 1.19 20.47
C ILE A 133 -10.23 -0.11 21.20
N ILE A 134 -11.17 -0.88 20.65
CA ILE A 134 -11.71 -2.08 21.30
C ILE A 134 -10.63 -3.18 21.43
N THR A 135 -9.76 -3.30 20.44
CA THR A 135 -8.72 -4.33 20.44
C THR A 135 -7.42 -3.87 21.13
N ASN A 136 -7.34 -2.63 21.60
CA ASN A 136 -6.12 -2.00 22.13
C ASN A 136 -4.92 -2.18 21.19
N SER A 137 -5.14 -2.14 19.86
CA SER A 137 -4.14 -2.53 18.87
C SER A 137 -3.32 -1.38 18.29
N PHE A 138 -3.56 -0.12 18.70
CA PHE A 138 -2.78 1.01 18.21
C PHE A 138 -1.27 0.81 18.42
N ASN A 139 -0.88 0.32 19.60
CA ASN A 139 0.51 0.04 19.92
C ASN A 139 1.14 -0.94 18.91
N THR A 140 0.54 -2.12 18.74
CA THR A 140 1.07 -3.15 17.83
C THR A 140 1.08 -2.68 16.39
N ALA A 141 0.07 -1.91 15.96
CA ALA A 141 0.02 -1.28 14.64
C ALA A 141 1.16 -0.25 14.44
N ALA A 142 1.50 0.54 15.47
CA ALA A 142 2.60 1.49 15.40
C ALA A 142 3.97 0.78 15.33
N TRP A 143 4.16 -0.31 16.08
CA TRP A 143 5.43 -1.04 16.13
C TRP A 143 5.84 -1.71 14.80
N ILE A 144 4.92 -1.97 13.88
CA ILE A 144 5.27 -2.51 12.56
C ILE A 144 6.20 -1.57 11.78
N TYR A 145 6.04 -0.26 11.94
CA TYR A 145 6.90 0.74 11.31
C TYR A 145 8.32 0.72 11.85
N PHE A 146 8.48 0.55 13.17
CA PHE A 146 9.78 0.40 13.81
C PHE A 146 10.46 -0.88 13.36
N GLY A 147 9.75 -2.01 13.39
CA GLY A 147 10.25 -3.29 12.88
C GLY A 147 10.75 -3.17 11.44
N ARG A 148 9.93 -2.61 10.56
CA ARG A 148 10.30 -2.41 9.15
C ARG A 148 11.52 -1.51 8.98
N ARG A 149 11.67 -0.47 9.79
CA ARG A 149 12.87 0.37 9.78
C ARG A 149 14.13 -0.44 10.14
N LYS A 150 14.07 -1.31 11.14
CA LYS A 150 15.16 -2.20 11.56
C LYS A 150 15.55 -3.19 10.45
N GLU A 151 14.59 -3.63 9.65
CA GLU A 151 14.79 -4.54 8.51
C GLU A 151 15.29 -3.84 7.23
N GLY A 152 15.62 -2.56 7.26
CA GLY A 152 16.12 -1.81 6.09
C GLY A 152 15.12 -0.83 5.46
N GLY A 153 13.96 -0.59 6.09
CA GLY A 153 13.00 0.43 5.68
C GLY A 153 12.27 0.10 4.38
N ARG A 154 12.10 1.09 3.50
CA ARG A 154 11.34 0.95 2.26
C ARG A 154 12.07 0.26 1.12
N SER A 155 13.36 -0.02 1.23
CA SER A 155 14.14 -0.60 0.12
C SER A 155 14.14 -2.13 0.12
N PHE A 156 14.20 -2.72 -1.06
CA PHE A 156 14.62 -4.10 -1.22
C PHE A 156 16.11 -4.27 -0.84
N PRO A 157 16.56 -5.47 -0.48
CA PRO A 157 17.96 -5.72 -0.18
C PRO A 157 18.87 -5.48 -1.41
N LYS A 158 20.17 -5.23 -1.18
CA LYS A 158 21.13 -4.88 -2.25
C LYS A 158 21.22 -5.92 -3.37
N ASN A 159 21.03 -7.19 -3.06
CA ASN A 159 21.03 -8.33 -3.99
C ASN A 159 19.67 -8.59 -4.67
N PHE A 160 18.73 -7.66 -4.56
CA PHE A 160 17.39 -7.76 -5.13
C PHE A 160 17.41 -8.15 -6.61
N LYS A 161 16.56 -9.12 -6.95
CA LYS A 161 16.28 -9.51 -8.34
C LYS A 161 14.88 -9.06 -8.72
N LYS A 162 14.72 -8.61 -9.96
CA LYS A 162 13.41 -8.18 -10.49
C LYS A 162 12.35 -9.26 -10.29
N ILE A 163 11.20 -8.85 -9.78
CA ILE A 163 10.01 -9.71 -9.62
C ILE A 163 9.52 -10.12 -11.01
N LYS A 164 9.48 -11.42 -11.28
CA LYS A 164 9.08 -11.98 -12.59
C LYS A 164 7.59 -12.24 -12.71
N VAL A 165 6.88 -12.30 -11.59
CA VAL A 165 5.43 -12.52 -11.55
C VAL A 165 4.71 -11.39 -12.32
N PRO A 166 3.75 -11.72 -13.22
CA PRO A 166 2.96 -10.73 -13.91
C PRO A 166 2.31 -9.75 -12.94
N THR A 167 2.46 -8.44 -13.20
CA THR A 167 2.02 -7.41 -12.27
C THR A 167 1.14 -6.37 -12.98
N ALA A 168 0.00 -6.07 -12.36
CA ALA A 168 -0.85 -4.94 -12.73
C ALA A 168 -0.70 -3.80 -11.73
N ILE A 169 -0.80 -2.59 -12.27
CA ILE A 169 -0.79 -1.33 -11.53
C ILE A 169 -2.10 -0.59 -11.76
N ALA A 170 -2.79 -0.30 -10.66
CA ALA A 170 -3.94 0.58 -10.62
C ALA A 170 -3.50 1.94 -10.04
N GLU A 171 -3.33 2.94 -10.91
CA GLU A 171 -2.91 4.28 -10.53
C GLU A 171 -4.13 5.15 -10.26
N PHE A 172 -4.38 5.48 -8.99
CA PHE A 172 -5.44 6.38 -8.55
C PHE A 172 -4.91 7.81 -8.38
N PRO A 173 -5.68 8.86 -8.75
CA PRO A 173 -5.17 10.23 -8.84
C PRO A 173 -4.87 10.88 -7.49
N LYS A 174 -5.45 10.39 -6.40
CA LYS A 174 -5.24 10.91 -5.04
C LYS A 174 -4.48 9.94 -4.12
N GLU A 175 -3.74 8.98 -4.72
CA GLU A 175 -2.78 8.19 -3.95
C GLU A 175 -1.68 9.10 -3.40
N MET A 176 -1.47 9.07 -2.08
CA MET A 176 -0.50 9.92 -1.38
C MET A 176 0.96 9.60 -1.74
N LEU A 177 1.23 8.38 -2.19
CA LEU A 177 2.53 7.96 -2.69
C LEU A 177 2.57 8.11 -4.22
N GLU A 178 3.02 9.28 -4.70
CA GLU A 178 3.14 9.53 -6.14
C GLU A 178 3.91 8.41 -6.85
N TRP A 179 3.32 7.88 -7.93
CA TRP A 179 3.93 6.81 -8.70
C TRP A 179 5.24 7.24 -9.36
N PRO A 180 6.30 6.43 -9.25
CA PRO A 180 7.52 6.64 -10.00
C PRO A 180 7.29 6.53 -11.51
N PRO A 181 8.20 7.08 -12.33
CA PRO A 181 8.19 6.83 -13.76
C PRO A 181 8.16 5.33 -14.08
N LYS A 182 7.47 4.95 -15.15
CA LYS A 182 7.32 3.54 -15.57
C LYS A 182 8.68 2.83 -15.73
N SER A 183 9.72 3.56 -16.16
CA SER A 183 11.08 3.04 -16.25
C SER A 183 11.62 2.54 -14.90
N TYR A 184 11.32 3.28 -13.82
CA TYR A 184 11.72 2.89 -12.45
C TYR A 184 10.96 1.64 -12.01
N VAL A 185 9.64 1.63 -12.16
CA VAL A 185 8.78 0.52 -11.71
C VAL A 185 9.06 -0.76 -12.49
N ASN A 186 9.40 -0.66 -13.78
CA ASN A 186 9.81 -1.79 -14.60
C ASN A 186 11.11 -2.48 -14.13
N ARG A 187 11.93 -1.80 -13.33
CA ARG A 187 13.10 -2.43 -12.71
C ARG A 187 12.71 -3.31 -11.51
N ILE A 188 11.55 -3.06 -10.93
CA ILE A 188 11.03 -3.81 -9.78
C ILE A 188 10.13 -4.95 -10.23
N PHE A 189 9.16 -4.68 -11.09
CA PHE A 189 8.08 -5.60 -11.47
C PHE A 189 8.08 -5.95 -12.96
N ASN A 190 7.49 -7.12 -13.28
CA ASN A 190 7.11 -7.51 -14.63
C ASN A 190 5.72 -6.95 -14.95
N ILE A 191 5.68 -5.66 -15.33
CA ILE A 191 4.41 -4.96 -15.56
C ILE A 191 3.75 -5.46 -16.85
N LYS A 192 2.54 -6.02 -16.73
CA LYS A 192 1.68 -6.44 -17.83
C LYS A 192 0.51 -5.46 -18.06
N ARG A 193 0.11 -4.73 -17.03
CA ARG A 193 -0.97 -3.76 -17.09
C ARG A 193 -0.61 -2.54 -16.25
N TRP A 194 -0.94 -1.34 -16.75
CA TRP A 194 -0.89 -0.10 -16.00
C TRP A 194 -2.10 0.73 -16.39
N LYS A 195 -3.04 0.88 -15.48
CA LYS A 195 -4.27 1.63 -15.69
C LYS A 195 -4.31 2.84 -14.76
N LYS A 196 -4.57 4.02 -15.36
CA LYS A 196 -4.88 5.24 -14.62
C LYS A 196 -6.39 5.38 -14.47
N PHE A 197 -6.82 5.75 -13.29
CA PHE A 197 -8.22 5.94 -12.96
C PHE A 197 -8.57 7.42 -12.86
N PRO A 198 -9.82 7.82 -13.19
CA PRO A 198 -10.24 9.23 -13.13
C PRO A 198 -10.54 9.70 -11.71
N LYS A 199 -10.76 8.78 -10.77
CA LYS A 199 -11.11 9.05 -9.36
C LYS A 199 -10.64 7.94 -8.45
N GLY A 200 -10.58 8.23 -7.14
CA GLY A 200 -10.08 7.35 -6.09
C GLY A 200 -8.71 7.82 -5.58
N GLY A 201 -8.37 7.39 -4.38
CA GLY A 201 -7.13 7.71 -3.68
C GLY A 201 -6.55 6.48 -3.01
N HIS A 202 -5.94 6.70 -1.86
CA HIS A 202 -5.26 5.67 -1.08
C HIS A 202 -6.22 4.55 -0.63
N PHE A 203 -7.43 4.91 -0.24
CA PHE A 203 -8.46 3.97 0.22
C PHE A 203 -9.37 3.52 -0.92
N ALA A 204 -8.81 3.22 -2.09
CA ALA A 204 -9.56 2.91 -3.31
C ALA A 204 -10.62 1.80 -3.14
N ALA A 205 -10.39 0.85 -2.22
CA ALA A 205 -11.35 -0.21 -1.91
C ALA A 205 -12.64 0.31 -1.27
N LEU A 206 -12.57 1.40 -0.50
CA LEU A 206 -13.72 2.07 0.10
C LEU A 206 -14.26 3.18 -0.80
N GLU A 207 -13.37 3.97 -1.42
CA GLU A 207 -13.75 5.13 -2.24
C GLU A 207 -14.41 4.74 -3.57
N VAL A 208 -13.88 3.72 -4.25
CA VAL A 208 -14.25 3.32 -5.61
C VAL A 208 -14.20 1.81 -5.82
N PRO A 209 -14.88 0.99 -4.97
CA PRO A 209 -14.75 -0.47 -4.95
C PRO A 209 -14.97 -1.10 -6.32
N ASN A 210 -15.98 -0.65 -7.06
CA ASN A 210 -16.31 -1.20 -8.38
C ASN A 210 -15.18 -0.98 -9.41
N LEU A 211 -14.49 0.17 -9.37
CA LEU A 211 -13.37 0.42 -10.27
C LEU A 211 -12.20 -0.51 -9.95
N LEU A 212 -11.87 -0.66 -8.69
CA LEU A 212 -10.78 -1.55 -8.22
C LEU A 212 -11.09 -3.01 -8.52
N ILE A 213 -12.27 -3.52 -8.13
CA ILE A 213 -12.67 -4.92 -8.35
C ILE A 213 -12.70 -5.27 -9.83
N ASN A 214 -13.26 -4.39 -10.67
CA ASN A 214 -13.30 -4.63 -12.11
C ASN A 214 -11.91 -4.65 -12.74
N ASP A 215 -10.98 -3.84 -12.26
CA ASP A 215 -9.59 -3.87 -12.75
C ASP A 215 -8.86 -5.15 -12.34
N ILE A 216 -9.03 -5.59 -11.10
CA ILE A 216 -8.51 -6.86 -10.60
C ILE A 216 -9.04 -8.03 -11.46
N LYS A 217 -10.36 -8.12 -11.65
CA LYS A 217 -10.99 -9.17 -12.47
C LYS A 217 -10.48 -9.14 -13.91
N ASN A 218 -10.40 -7.96 -14.54
CA ASN A 218 -9.91 -7.85 -15.91
C ASN A 218 -8.46 -8.29 -16.03
N PHE A 219 -7.59 -7.91 -15.11
CA PHE A 219 -6.20 -8.32 -15.12
C PHE A 219 -6.06 -9.84 -15.02
N PHE A 220 -6.67 -10.46 -14.02
CA PHE A 220 -6.48 -11.89 -13.77
C PHE A 220 -7.19 -12.79 -14.77
N ASN A 221 -8.37 -12.38 -15.28
CA ASN A 221 -9.15 -13.20 -16.20
C ASN A 221 -8.80 -12.96 -17.66
N LYS A 222 -8.57 -11.68 -18.06
CA LYS A 222 -8.37 -11.31 -19.46
C LYS A 222 -6.91 -11.19 -19.84
N ASP A 223 -6.11 -10.49 -19.03
CA ASP A 223 -4.73 -10.14 -19.40
C ASP A 223 -3.77 -11.31 -19.18
N ILE A 224 -3.89 -12.03 -18.07
CA ILE A 224 -2.99 -13.16 -17.74
C ILE A 224 -3.67 -14.53 -17.67
N LYS A 225 -4.99 -14.58 -17.83
CA LYS A 225 -5.79 -15.80 -18.00
C LYS A 225 -5.49 -16.92 -16.98
N ILE A 226 -5.40 -16.56 -15.69
CA ILE A 226 -5.10 -17.53 -14.63
C ILE A 226 -6.29 -18.43 -14.33
N PHE A 227 -7.49 -17.90 -14.42
CA PHE A 227 -8.73 -18.64 -14.24
C PHE A 227 -9.34 -18.92 -15.62
N LYS A 228 -9.02 -20.08 -16.16
CA LYS A 228 -9.70 -20.68 -17.33
C LYS A 228 -10.78 -21.62 -16.87
#